data_45f9999a3a6f07acf3efba3af57dba71
#
_entry.id   45f9999a3a6f07acf3efba3af57dba71
#
_cell.length_a   1.000
_cell.length_b   1.000
_cell.length_c   1.000
_cell.angle_alpha   90.00
_cell.angle_beta   90.00
_cell.angle_gamma   90.00
#
_symmetry.space_group_name_H-M   'P 1'
#
loop_
_entity.id
_entity.type
_entity.pdbx_description
1 polymer ?
#
loop_
_entity_poly.entity_id
_entity_poly.type
_entity_poly.pdbx_seq_one_letter_code
_entity_poly.pdbx_strand_id
1 'polypeptide(L)'
;LETAGGQRLQAKHVIVACGTQPRALPGLQFDEEVVCSNSGALVFKEPPKSLGIIGAGVIGLELGSVWSRLGCAVTVFDMAADVLSFAGRTVSETARKILSEQGLQFELGVLIIDVQRCAEGVNVTFERDGVKETRTFEKLLVAIGRSSAVEGVNPQAVGLAVNPAGIVETDDQCRTNLPGVWAIGAVSYTHLRAHETR
;
A
#
# COMPACT_ATOMS: atom_id res chain seq x y z
N LEU A 1 -13.99 -18.98 -17.90
CA LEU A 1 -13.38 -18.87 -16.57
C LEU A 1 -13.37 -20.23 -15.90
N GLU A 2 -12.31 -20.53 -15.16
CA GLU A 2 -12.22 -21.73 -14.35
C GLU A 2 -11.95 -21.32 -12.91
N THR A 3 -12.70 -21.87 -11.95
CA THR A 3 -12.52 -21.58 -10.53
C THR A 3 -11.43 -22.49 -9.94
N ALA A 4 -10.89 -22.12 -8.79
CA ALA A 4 -9.92 -22.95 -8.05
C ALA A 4 -10.43 -24.39 -7.76
N GLY A 5 -11.74 -24.58 -7.69
CA GLY A 5 -12.39 -25.89 -7.55
C GLY A 5 -12.60 -26.64 -8.88
N GLY A 6 -12.06 -26.16 -9.99
CA GLY A 6 -12.18 -26.79 -11.32
C GLY A 6 -13.53 -26.58 -12.02
N GLN A 7 -14.43 -25.78 -11.46
CA GLN A 7 -15.71 -25.46 -12.10
C GLN A 7 -15.48 -24.49 -13.27
N ARG A 8 -16.03 -24.81 -14.41
CA ARG A 8 -15.98 -23.93 -15.60
C ARG A 8 -17.24 -23.08 -15.69
N LEU A 9 -17.02 -21.76 -15.83
CA LEU A 9 -18.08 -20.77 -16.00
C LEU A 9 -17.94 -20.16 -17.42
N GLN A 10 -19.08 -20.10 -18.12
CA GLN A 10 -19.19 -19.42 -19.41
C GLN A 10 -20.07 -18.18 -19.24
N ALA A 11 -19.58 -17.04 -19.71
CA ALA A 11 -20.30 -15.77 -19.63
C ALA A 11 -20.18 -15.01 -20.96
N LYS A 12 -21.19 -14.24 -21.31
CA LYS A 12 -21.14 -13.31 -22.46
C LYS A 12 -20.28 -12.09 -22.16
N HIS A 13 -20.27 -11.67 -20.90
CA HIS A 13 -19.56 -10.49 -20.41
C HIS A 13 -18.81 -10.83 -19.14
N VAL A 14 -17.61 -10.28 -19.00
CA VAL A 14 -16.72 -10.48 -17.84
C VAL A 14 -16.26 -9.12 -17.33
N ILE A 15 -16.33 -8.91 -16.03
CA ILE A 15 -15.75 -7.74 -15.35
C ILE A 15 -14.59 -8.22 -14.48
N VAL A 16 -13.38 -7.76 -14.78
CA VAL A 16 -12.17 -8.00 -13.99
C VAL A 16 -12.11 -6.95 -12.89
N ALA A 17 -12.31 -7.36 -11.66
CA ALA A 17 -12.30 -6.49 -10.47
C ALA A 17 -11.50 -7.14 -9.32
N CYS A 18 -10.37 -7.79 -9.63
CA CYS A 18 -9.58 -8.60 -8.71
C CYS A 18 -8.79 -7.77 -7.68
N GLY A 19 -8.80 -6.44 -7.80
CA GLY A 19 -8.18 -5.55 -6.83
C GLY A 19 -6.65 -5.55 -6.85
N THR A 20 -6.05 -5.21 -5.71
CA THR A 20 -4.61 -5.09 -5.55
C THR A 20 -4.14 -5.73 -4.25
N GLN A 21 -2.85 -6.02 -4.16
CA GLN A 21 -2.19 -6.56 -2.98
C GLN A 21 -1.15 -5.57 -2.44
N PRO A 22 -0.90 -5.50 -1.13
CA PRO A 22 0.16 -4.69 -0.57
C PRO A 22 1.53 -5.18 -1.04
N ARG A 23 2.44 -4.24 -1.28
CA ARG A 23 3.85 -4.56 -1.57
C ARG A 23 4.61 -4.68 -0.26
N ALA A 24 5.41 -5.74 -0.13
CA ALA A 24 6.38 -5.89 0.92
C ALA A 24 7.76 -5.35 0.48
N LEU A 25 8.61 -5.05 1.45
CA LEU A 25 10.05 -4.87 1.18
C LEU A 25 10.66 -6.21 0.74
N PRO A 26 11.72 -6.19 -0.09
CA PRO A 26 12.42 -7.41 -0.49
C PRO A 26 12.84 -8.24 0.72
N GLY A 27 12.49 -9.52 0.73
CA GLY A 27 12.79 -10.45 1.82
C GLY A 27 11.93 -10.33 3.08
N LEU A 28 11.07 -9.32 3.19
CA LEU A 28 10.17 -9.14 4.33
C LEU A 28 8.82 -9.82 4.04
N GLN A 29 8.33 -10.59 5.00
CA GLN A 29 7.01 -11.21 4.93
C GLN A 29 6.07 -10.55 5.94
N PHE A 30 4.82 -10.36 5.57
CA PHE A 30 3.77 -9.97 6.50
C PHE A 30 3.36 -11.16 7.35
N ASP A 31 3.37 -11.00 8.67
CA ASP A 31 2.73 -11.92 9.61
C ASP A 31 1.35 -11.42 10.04
N GLU A 32 1.01 -10.18 9.64
CA GLU A 32 -0.23 -9.45 9.96
C GLU A 32 -0.48 -9.26 11.47
N GLU A 33 0.53 -9.53 12.28
CA GLU A 33 0.50 -9.35 13.75
C GLU A 33 1.46 -8.27 14.20
N VAL A 34 2.73 -8.35 13.86
CA VAL A 34 3.77 -7.37 14.20
C VAL A 34 4.28 -6.65 12.97
N VAL A 35 4.55 -7.37 11.88
CA VAL A 35 4.87 -6.80 10.57
C VAL A 35 3.62 -6.90 9.71
N CYS A 36 2.94 -5.80 9.54
CA CYS A 36 1.61 -5.75 8.97
C CYS A 36 1.57 -5.03 7.62
N SER A 37 0.69 -5.50 6.76
CA SER A 37 0.12 -4.68 5.70
C SER A 37 -1.00 -3.78 6.27
N ASN A 38 -1.65 -3.02 5.38
CA ASN A 38 -2.86 -2.30 5.77
C ASN A 38 -3.98 -3.22 6.31
N SER A 39 -4.02 -4.49 5.90
CA SER A 39 -5.04 -5.44 6.37
C SER A 39 -4.84 -5.77 7.86
N GLY A 40 -3.64 -6.11 8.29
CA GLY A 40 -3.34 -6.35 9.70
C GLY A 40 -3.47 -5.09 10.54
N ALA A 41 -2.99 -3.94 10.03
CA ALA A 41 -3.08 -2.68 10.75
C ALA A 41 -4.53 -2.18 10.99
N LEU A 42 -5.48 -2.60 10.16
CA LEU A 42 -6.90 -2.26 10.34
C LEU A 42 -7.61 -3.11 11.42
N VAL A 43 -7.04 -4.23 11.83
CA VAL A 43 -7.68 -5.18 12.76
C VAL A 43 -6.94 -5.27 14.10
N PHE A 44 -6.04 -4.36 14.43
CA PHE A 44 -5.44 -4.30 15.77
C PHE A 44 -6.55 -4.18 16.82
N LYS A 45 -6.52 -5.06 17.81
CA LYS A 45 -7.51 -5.08 18.89
C LYS A 45 -7.36 -3.91 19.86
N GLU A 46 -6.13 -3.47 20.04
CA GLU A 46 -5.75 -2.36 20.92
C GLU A 46 -4.71 -1.49 20.23
N PRO A 47 -4.65 -0.19 20.51
CA PRO A 47 -3.60 0.67 20.02
C PRO A 47 -2.23 0.17 20.51
N PRO A 48 -1.26 -0.10 19.61
CA PRO A 48 0.09 -0.43 20.03
C PRO A 48 0.74 0.78 20.71
N LYS A 49 1.69 0.55 21.63
CA LYS A 49 2.45 1.63 22.28
C LYS A 49 3.24 2.43 21.25
N SER A 50 3.82 1.75 20.26
CA SER A 50 4.57 2.38 19.17
C SER A 50 4.32 1.66 17.85
N LEU A 51 4.19 2.45 16.78
CA LEU A 51 3.99 1.98 15.42
C LEU A 51 5.00 2.65 14.49
N GLY A 52 5.87 1.84 13.89
CA GLY A 52 6.66 2.26 12.74
C GLY A 52 5.80 2.14 11.47
N ILE A 53 5.91 3.08 10.56
CA ILE A 53 5.26 3.03 9.25
C ILE A 53 6.30 3.26 8.18
N ILE A 54 6.44 2.33 7.24
CA ILE A 54 7.29 2.49 6.06
C ILE A 54 6.41 2.87 4.88
N GLY A 55 6.55 4.11 4.41
CA GLY A 55 5.76 4.72 3.34
C GLY A 55 4.90 5.88 3.81
N ALA A 56 5.24 7.09 3.40
CA ALA A 56 4.51 8.34 3.66
C ALA A 56 3.48 8.68 2.56
N GLY A 57 2.92 7.66 1.92
CA GLY A 57 1.79 7.76 1.01
C GLY A 57 0.45 7.82 1.74
N VAL A 58 -0.66 7.83 0.99
CA VAL A 58 -2.03 7.96 1.53
C VAL A 58 -2.31 6.94 2.63
N ILE A 59 -2.08 5.65 2.37
CA ILE A 59 -2.40 4.57 3.31
C ILE A 59 -1.59 4.71 4.62
N GLY A 60 -0.28 4.99 4.50
CA GLY A 60 0.59 5.15 5.67
C GLY A 60 0.15 6.33 6.54
N LEU A 61 -0.19 7.46 5.93
CA LEU A 61 -0.60 8.66 6.64
C LEU A 61 -2.01 8.56 7.25
N GLU A 62 -2.95 7.98 6.52
CA GLU A 62 -4.31 7.76 7.03
C GLU A 62 -4.29 6.84 8.25
N LEU A 63 -3.69 5.66 8.14
CA LEU A 63 -3.60 4.73 9.27
C LEU A 63 -2.73 5.28 10.40
N GLY A 64 -1.63 5.96 10.09
CA GLY A 64 -0.79 6.63 11.07
C GLY A 64 -1.56 7.68 11.86
N SER A 65 -2.36 8.51 11.18
CA SER A 65 -3.23 9.51 11.82
C SER A 65 -4.29 8.87 12.73
N VAL A 66 -4.90 7.77 12.29
CA VAL A 66 -5.88 7.04 13.12
C VAL A 66 -5.22 6.53 14.39
N TRP A 67 -4.10 5.79 14.28
CA TRP A 67 -3.44 5.20 15.43
C TRP A 67 -2.83 6.24 16.37
N SER A 68 -2.29 7.34 15.83
CA SER A 68 -1.80 8.46 16.66
C SER A 68 -2.91 9.07 17.50
N ARG A 69 -4.10 9.30 16.93
CA ARG A 69 -5.27 9.81 17.66
C ARG A 69 -5.79 8.85 18.73
N LEU A 70 -5.53 7.56 18.58
CA LEU A 70 -5.84 6.53 19.57
C LEU A 70 -4.75 6.39 20.65
N GLY A 71 -3.72 7.24 20.63
CA GLY A 71 -2.67 7.30 21.65
C GLY A 71 -1.39 6.52 21.32
N CYS A 72 -1.26 5.98 20.11
CA CYS A 72 -0.05 5.31 19.67
C CYS A 72 1.05 6.33 19.32
N ALA A 73 2.30 6.07 19.72
CA ALA A 73 3.47 6.82 19.24
C ALA A 73 3.81 6.36 17.80
N VAL A 74 3.57 7.22 16.81
CA VAL A 74 3.73 6.87 15.39
C VAL A 74 4.95 7.54 14.80
N THR A 75 5.81 6.75 14.13
CA THR A 75 6.93 7.26 13.30
C THR A 75 6.79 6.75 11.88
N VAL A 76 6.80 7.68 10.91
CA VAL A 76 6.67 7.40 9.49
C VAL A 76 8.02 7.57 8.79
N PHE A 77 8.45 6.56 8.05
CA PHE A 77 9.69 6.53 7.28
C PHE A 77 9.37 6.59 5.78
N ASP A 78 10.12 7.38 5.02
CA ASP A 78 10.05 7.37 3.56
C ASP A 78 11.39 7.74 2.93
N MET A 79 11.67 7.18 1.76
CA MET A 79 12.82 7.57 0.92
C MET A 79 12.62 8.95 0.29
N ALA A 80 11.39 9.38 0.06
CA ALA A 80 11.08 10.70 -0.45
C ALA A 80 11.38 11.77 0.62
N ALA A 81 11.76 12.95 0.15
CA ALA A 81 12.06 14.09 1.02
C ALA A 81 10.81 14.70 1.67
N ASP A 82 9.61 14.36 1.20
CA ASP A 82 8.36 14.83 1.78
C ASP A 82 7.23 13.78 1.67
N VAL A 83 6.18 13.96 2.47
CA VAL A 83 4.98 13.12 2.43
C VAL A 83 4.18 13.37 1.14
N LEU A 84 3.40 12.39 0.70
CA LEU A 84 2.56 12.51 -0.51
C LEU A 84 3.32 13.09 -1.71
N SER A 85 4.52 12.63 -1.98
CA SER A 85 5.46 13.19 -2.98
C SER A 85 4.86 13.39 -4.39
N PHE A 86 3.76 12.69 -4.69
CA PHE A 86 2.99 12.80 -5.95
C PHE A 86 1.96 13.95 -5.96
N ALA A 87 1.64 14.55 -4.80
CA ALA A 87 0.51 15.49 -4.68
C ALA A 87 0.90 16.96 -4.91
N GLY A 88 2.18 17.22 -5.16
CA GLY A 88 2.73 18.57 -5.32
C GLY A 88 3.12 19.22 -3.98
N ARG A 89 4.08 20.12 -4.07
CA ARG A 89 4.82 20.68 -2.92
C ARG A 89 3.91 21.29 -1.84
N THR A 90 3.00 22.16 -2.23
CA THR A 90 2.11 22.85 -1.27
C THR A 90 1.24 21.86 -0.46
N VAL A 91 0.72 20.82 -1.13
CA VAL A 91 -0.07 19.79 -0.47
C VAL A 91 0.79 18.99 0.50
N SER A 92 1.97 18.56 0.07
CA SER A 92 2.91 17.79 0.89
C SER A 92 3.33 18.56 2.15
N GLU A 93 3.78 19.80 2.00
CA GLU A 93 4.20 20.66 3.12
C GLU A 93 3.04 20.90 4.11
N THR A 94 1.83 21.18 3.59
CA THR A 94 0.65 21.39 4.43
C THR A 94 0.25 20.12 5.18
N ALA A 95 0.19 18.98 4.49
CA ALA A 95 -0.15 17.70 5.07
C ALA A 95 0.86 17.31 6.17
N ARG A 96 2.16 17.43 5.89
CA ARG A 96 3.21 17.14 6.87
C ARG A 96 3.07 18.01 8.12
N LYS A 97 2.85 19.32 7.95
CA LYS A 97 2.65 20.24 9.08
C LYS A 97 1.48 19.81 9.95
N ILE A 98 0.30 19.61 9.36
CA ILE A 98 -0.92 19.22 10.09
C ILE A 98 -0.72 17.89 10.81
N LEU A 99 -0.13 16.88 10.14
CA LEU A 99 0.07 15.57 10.72
C LEU A 99 1.14 15.58 11.83
N SER A 100 2.18 16.42 11.71
CA SER A 100 3.15 16.63 12.80
C SER A 100 2.49 17.27 14.02
N GLU A 101 1.62 18.26 13.81
CA GLU A 101 0.85 18.89 14.90
C GLU A 101 -0.11 17.89 15.58
N GLN A 102 -0.54 16.86 14.86
CA GLN A 102 -1.34 15.74 15.38
C GLN A 102 -0.50 14.67 16.12
N GLY A 103 0.83 14.79 16.14
CA GLY A 103 1.73 13.91 16.88
C GLY A 103 2.46 12.86 16.02
N LEU A 104 2.32 12.85 14.71
CA LEU A 104 3.13 11.97 13.85
C LEU A 104 4.59 12.48 13.79
N GLN A 105 5.52 11.57 13.97
CA GLN A 105 6.94 11.81 13.73
C GLN A 105 7.30 11.36 12.32
N PHE A 106 8.23 12.08 11.68
CA PHE A 106 8.65 11.80 10.31
C PHE A 106 10.16 11.65 10.19
N GLU A 107 10.58 10.56 9.58
CA GLU A 107 11.94 10.27 9.14
C GLU A 107 11.93 10.17 7.61
N LEU A 108 12.07 11.32 6.95
CA LEU A 108 12.00 11.44 5.48
C LEU A 108 13.40 11.53 4.87
N GLY A 109 13.52 11.16 3.60
CA GLY A 109 14.81 11.09 2.91
C GLY A 109 15.69 9.97 3.46
N VAL A 110 15.12 8.90 3.99
CA VAL A 110 15.87 7.78 4.59
C VAL A 110 15.68 6.50 3.80
N LEU A 111 16.72 5.68 3.74
CA LEU A 111 16.68 4.35 3.14
C LEU A 111 16.49 3.31 4.24
N ILE A 112 15.47 2.47 4.13
CA ILE A 112 15.33 1.32 5.01
C ILE A 112 16.34 0.25 4.60
N ILE A 113 17.22 -0.09 5.53
CA ILE A 113 18.32 -1.05 5.31
C ILE A 113 17.90 -2.44 5.75
N ASP A 114 17.19 -2.55 6.88
CA ASP A 114 16.84 -3.85 7.46
C ASP A 114 15.63 -3.74 8.37
N VAL A 115 14.89 -4.85 8.47
CA VAL A 115 13.75 -5.01 9.37
C VAL A 115 13.84 -6.38 10.03
N GLN A 116 14.03 -6.41 11.35
CA GLN A 116 14.20 -7.64 12.10
C GLN A 116 13.23 -7.74 13.28
N ARG A 117 12.64 -8.91 13.44
CA ARG A 117 11.85 -9.23 14.65
C ARG A 117 12.75 -9.26 15.88
N CYS A 118 12.24 -8.74 16.98
CA CYS A 118 12.89 -8.78 18.30
C CYS A 118 11.86 -9.11 19.40
N ALA A 119 12.31 -9.22 20.65
CA ALA A 119 11.44 -9.59 21.77
C ALA A 119 10.35 -8.52 22.02
N GLU A 120 10.68 -7.26 21.82
CA GLU A 120 9.77 -6.11 22.03
C GLU A 120 8.92 -5.78 20.79
N GLY A 121 9.08 -6.52 19.70
CA GLY A 121 8.36 -6.29 18.43
C GLY A 121 9.25 -6.35 17.20
N VAL A 122 9.68 -5.21 16.67
CA VAL A 122 10.43 -5.12 15.42
C VAL A 122 11.45 -3.97 15.45
N ASN A 123 12.67 -4.26 15.03
CA ASN A 123 13.74 -3.29 14.81
C ASN A 123 13.70 -2.84 13.34
N VAL A 124 13.68 -1.53 13.12
CA VAL A 124 13.81 -0.91 11.81
C VAL A 124 15.15 -0.20 11.74
N THR A 125 16.03 -0.66 10.89
CA THR A 125 17.32 -0.02 10.61
C THR A 125 17.20 0.80 9.34
N PHE A 126 17.52 2.07 9.42
CA PHE A 126 17.49 3.01 8.30
C PHE A 126 18.77 3.81 8.22
N GLU A 127 19.03 4.37 7.05
CA GLU A 127 20.24 5.15 6.77
C GLU A 127 19.85 6.54 6.26
N ARG A 128 20.53 7.57 6.81
CA ARG A 128 20.49 8.94 6.36
C ARG A 128 21.92 9.45 6.23
N ASP A 129 22.27 9.98 5.05
CA ASP A 129 23.60 10.56 4.78
C ASP A 129 24.78 9.65 5.17
N GLY A 130 24.61 8.33 4.96
CA GLY A 130 25.62 7.31 5.30
C GLY A 130 25.64 6.91 6.78
N VAL A 131 24.80 7.50 7.62
CA VAL A 131 24.69 7.15 9.04
C VAL A 131 23.50 6.20 9.24
N LYS A 132 23.77 5.06 9.87
CA LYS A 132 22.75 4.05 10.18
C LYS A 132 22.22 4.26 11.59
N GLU A 133 20.90 4.24 11.70
CA GLU A 133 20.16 4.26 12.96
C GLU A 133 19.21 3.07 13.03
N THR A 134 18.92 2.61 14.24
CA THR A 134 17.92 1.55 14.49
C THR A 134 16.92 2.03 15.52
N ARG A 135 15.63 1.82 15.23
CA ARG A 135 14.55 2.08 16.19
C ARG A 135 13.68 0.85 16.35
N THR A 136 13.22 0.62 17.56
CA THR A 136 12.34 -0.49 17.92
C THR A 136 10.90 -0.02 18.05
N PHE A 137 10.00 -0.80 17.46
CA PHE A 137 8.55 -0.57 17.51
C PHE A 137 7.83 -1.83 17.96
N GLU A 138 6.71 -1.67 18.65
CA GLU A 138 5.83 -2.80 18.98
C GLU A 138 5.23 -3.42 17.71
N LYS A 139 4.85 -2.58 16.74
CA LYS A 139 4.33 -3.02 15.44
C LYS A 139 4.90 -2.18 14.28
N LEU A 140 4.88 -2.77 13.10
CA LEU A 140 5.33 -2.13 11.85
C LEU A 140 4.25 -2.25 10.79
N LEU A 141 3.84 -1.15 10.20
CA LEU A 141 3.03 -1.09 8.99
C LEU A 141 3.95 -0.84 7.78
N VAL A 142 3.85 -1.69 6.76
CA VAL A 142 4.52 -1.45 5.48
C VAL A 142 3.48 -1.00 4.45
N ALA A 143 3.60 0.25 4.01
CA ALA A 143 2.65 0.95 3.13
C ALA A 143 3.35 1.58 1.89
N ILE A 144 4.30 0.83 1.28
CA ILE A 144 5.14 1.28 0.16
C ILE A 144 4.50 1.14 -1.22
N GLY A 145 3.20 0.97 -1.25
CA GLY A 145 2.41 0.83 -2.47
C GLY A 145 1.70 -0.51 -2.59
N ARG A 146 1.07 -0.69 -3.75
CA ARG A 146 0.26 -1.87 -4.06
C ARG A 146 0.62 -2.40 -5.44
N SER A 147 0.45 -3.69 -5.65
CA SER A 147 0.53 -4.36 -6.95
C SER A 147 -0.84 -4.89 -7.34
N SER A 148 -1.13 -4.94 -8.63
CA SER A 148 -2.36 -5.53 -9.14
C SER A 148 -2.44 -7.01 -8.78
N ALA A 149 -3.65 -7.50 -8.49
CA ALA A 149 -3.92 -8.92 -8.24
C ALA A 149 -4.40 -9.65 -9.53
N VAL A 150 -4.15 -9.08 -10.70
CA VAL A 150 -4.61 -9.61 -12.00
C VAL A 150 -4.00 -10.97 -12.35
N GLU A 151 -2.87 -11.33 -11.77
CA GLU A 151 -2.23 -12.64 -12.02
C GLU A 151 -3.15 -13.81 -11.68
N GLY A 152 -4.04 -13.65 -10.70
CA GLY A 152 -5.03 -14.66 -10.32
C GLY A 152 -6.01 -15.04 -11.43
N VAL A 153 -6.16 -14.21 -12.48
CA VAL A 153 -6.97 -14.49 -13.66
C VAL A 153 -6.15 -14.93 -14.87
N ASN A 154 -4.84 -15.13 -14.71
CA ASN A 154 -3.89 -15.58 -15.73
C ASN A 154 -4.02 -14.78 -17.06
N PRO A 155 -3.74 -13.47 -17.04
CA PRO A 155 -3.99 -12.55 -18.14
C PRO A 155 -3.26 -12.96 -19.43
N GLN A 156 -2.06 -13.53 -19.33
CA GLN A 156 -1.26 -13.97 -20.47
C GLN A 156 -1.93 -15.12 -21.24
N ALA A 157 -2.60 -16.04 -20.54
CA ALA A 157 -3.25 -17.20 -21.17
C ALA A 157 -4.42 -16.80 -22.09
N VAL A 158 -5.00 -15.62 -21.87
CA VAL A 158 -6.13 -15.11 -22.66
C VAL A 158 -5.76 -13.89 -23.51
N GLY A 159 -4.51 -13.43 -23.46
CA GLY A 159 -4.05 -12.26 -24.19
C GLY A 159 -4.62 -10.93 -23.66
N LEU A 160 -4.96 -10.87 -22.36
CA LEU A 160 -5.40 -9.62 -21.72
C LEU A 160 -4.21 -8.67 -21.61
N ALA A 161 -4.34 -7.45 -22.16
CA ALA A 161 -3.29 -6.44 -22.10
C ALA A 161 -3.09 -5.90 -20.69
N VAL A 162 -1.86 -6.04 -20.20
CA VAL A 162 -1.43 -5.56 -18.88
C VAL A 162 -0.14 -4.78 -19.06
N ASN A 163 -0.08 -3.57 -18.54
CA ASN A 163 1.11 -2.72 -18.64
C ASN A 163 2.26 -3.23 -17.74
N PRO A 164 3.49 -2.69 -17.85
CA PRO A 164 4.62 -3.10 -17.03
C PRO A 164 4.43 -2.94 -15.52
N ALA A 165 3.48 -2.09 -15.09
CA ALA A 165 3.12 -1.94 -13.67
C ALA A 165 2.11 -2.99 -13.17
N GLY A 166 1.70 -3.94 -14.02
CA GLY A 166 0.73 -4.98 -13.69
C GLY A 166 -0.73 -4.52 -13.74
N ILE A 167 -1.00 -3.40 -14.40
CA ILE A 167 -2.34 -2.80 -14.48
C ILE A 167 -2.99 -3.18 -15.79
N VAL A 168 -4.24 -3.60 -15.77
CA VAL A 168 -5.02 -3.90 -16.98
C VAL A 168 -5.25 -2.62 -17.78
N GLU A 169 -4.89 -2.64 -19.06
CA GLU A 169 -5.12 -1.51 -19.96
C GLU A 169 -6.60 -1.43 -20.34
N THR A 170 -7.18 -0.24 -20.18
CA THR A 170 -8.60 0.01 -20.49
C THR A 170 -8.77 1.33 -21.24
N ASP A 171 -9.85 1.41 -22.02
CA ASP A 171 -10.34 2.66 -22.58
C ASP A 171 -11.18 3.45 -21.55
N ASP A 172 -11.69 4.64 -21.96
CA ASP A 172 -12.54 5.52 -21.13
C ASP A 172 -13.88 4.87 -20.75
N GLN A 173 -14.24 3.74 -21.30
CA GLN A 173 -15.44 2.97 -20.98
C GLN A 173 -15.10 1.69 -20.21
N CYS A 174 -13.89 1.62 -19.63
CA CYS A 174 -13.37 0.47 -18.91
C CYS A 174 -13.28 -0.83 -19.74
N ARG A 175 -13.31 -0.75 -21.09
CA ARG A 175 -13.16 -1.90 -21.94
C ARG A 175 -11.69 -2.29 -22.06
N THR A 176 -11.42 -3.57 -22.00
CA THR A 176 -10.08 -4.11 -22.25
C THR A 176 -9.87 -4.35 -23.76
N ASN A 177 -8.70 -4.84 -24.14
CA ASN A 177 -8.42 -5.30 -25.49
C ASN A 177 -9.22 -6.55 -25.91
N LEU A 178 -9.88 -7.24 -24.96
CA LEU A 178 -10.67 -8.43 -25.24
C LEU A 178 -12.16 -8.08 -25.39
N PRO A 179 -12.84 -8.49 -26.47
CA PRO A 179 -14.26 -8.24 -26.65
C PRO A 179 -15.10 -8.85 -25.51
N GLY A 180 -15.99 -8.05 -24.94
CA GLY A 180 -16.86 -8.49 -23.85
C GLY A 180 -16.17 -8.59 -22.48
N VAL A 181 -14.96 -8.05 -22.35
CA VAL A 181 -14.21 -8.02 -21.09
C VAL A 181 -13.92 -6.59 -20.68
N TRP A 182 -14.30 -6.24 -19.47
CA TRP A 182 -14.05 -4.95 -18.84
C TRP A 182 -13.14 -5.11 -17.62
N ALA A 183 -12.42 -4.05 -17.23
CA ALA A 183 -11.68 -4.01 -15.98
C ALA A 183 -12.01 -2.72 -15.23
N ILE A 184 -12.29 -2.85 -13.91
CA ILE A 184 -12.68 -1.74 -13.04
C ILE A 184 -11.95 -1.81 -11.69
N GLY A 185 -11.95 -0.68 -10.96
CA GLY A 185 -11.34 -0.58 -9.65
C GLY A 185 -9.81 -0.50 -9.68
N ALA A 186 -9.16 -0.97 -8.64
CA ALA A 186 -7.71 -0.82 -8.45
C ALA A 186 -6.83 -1.61 -9.44
N VAL A 187 -7.39 -2.45 -10.29
CA VAL A 187 -6.68 -3.12 -11.40
C VAL A 187 -6.62 -2.30 -12.68
N SER A 188 -7.44 -1.23 -12.80
CA SER A 188 -7.42 -0.30 -13.91
C SER A 188 -7.21 1.11 -13.38
N TYR A 189 -6.05 1.70 -13.61
CA TYR A 189 -5.67 3.00 -13.03
C TYR A 189 -6.40 4.21 -13.62
N THR A 190 -7.08 4.05 -14.73
CA THR A 190 -7.63 5.16 -15.52
C THR A 190 -8.87 5.83 -14.89
N HIS A 191 -9.59 5.17 -13.96
CA HIS A 191 -10.86 5.69 -13.44
C HIS A 191 -11.07 5.50 -11.94
N LEU A 192 -10.01 5.54 -11.15
CA LEU A 192 -10.04 5.15 -9.75
C LEU A 192 -10.96 5.95 -8.83
N ARG A 193 -11.50 7.09 -9.23
CA ARG A 193 -12.35 7.91 -8.34
C ARG A 193 -13.21 8.96 -9.06
N ALA A 194 -13.24 9.01 -10.38
CA ALA A 194 -13.92 10.09 -11.09
C ALA A 194 -15.45 10.10 -10.93
N HIS A 195 -16.04 9.02 -10.43
CA HIS A 195 -17.49 8.87 -10.31
C HIS A 195 -18.03 8.88 -8.87
N GLU A 196 -17.16 8.89 -7.87
CA GLU A 196 -17.59 8.89 -6.46
C GLU A 196 -17.86 10.29 -5.90
N THR A 197 -17.57 11.34 -6.66
CA THR A 197 -17.66 12.75 -6.23
C THR A 197 -18.56 13.61 -7.11
N ARG A 198 -19.68 13.07 -7.59
CA ARG A 198 -20.74 13.88 -8.19
C ARG A 198 -22.01 13.82 -7.37
#